data_64f505e4b9e55e9aaf0ba0cb53a98a11
#
_entry.id   64f505e4b9e55e9aaf0ba0cb53a98a11
#
_cell.length_a   1.000
_cell.length_b   1.000
_cell.length_c   1.000
_cell.angle_alpha   90.00
_cell.angle_beta   90.00
_cell.angle_gamma   90.00
#
_symmetry.space_group_name_H-M   'P 1'
#
loop_
_entity.id
_entity.type
_entity.pdbx_description
1 polymer ?
#
loop_
_entity_poly.entity_id
_entity_poly.type
_entity_poly.pdbx_seq_one_letter_code
_entity_poly.pdbx_strand_id
1 'polypeptide(L)'
;PWVIRDYELGADVLEIGPGPGLATDLLRQRYPRLTCIEIDQKLASSLKERMAGTNVTVEQGDATAMPFADGAFSGAISMTMLHHVPSVELQDRLLAEAFRVLKPGGVFVGSDSAVNLKFRLYHVFDTMVVIDPGSFAKRLEAAGFTDVAVREGKGAFRFRAKKPA
;
A
#
# COMPACT_ATOMS: atom_id res chain seq x y z
N PRO A 1 -12.31 -6.08 -6.19
CA PRO A 1 -12.16 -5.61 -4.82
C PRO A 1 -12.82 -4.24 -4.63
N TRP A 2 -13.40 -4.02 -3.46
CA TRP A 2 -14.09 -2.78 -3.08
C TRP A 2 -13.19 -1.53 -3.20
N VAL A 3 -11.89 -1.65 -2.86
CA VAL A 3 -10.89 -0.56 -3.00
C VAL A 3 -10.90 0.04 -4.40
N ILE A 4 -11.07 -0.78 -5.41
CA ILE A 4 -11.05 -0.35 -6.80
C ILE A 4 -12.35 0.35 -7.20
N ARG A 5 -13.50 0.02 -6.57
CA ARG A 5 -14.80 0.58 -6.93
C ARG A 5 -15.13 1.88 -6.21
N ASP A 6 -14.62 2.03 -4.99
CA ASP A 6 -15.11 3.06 -4.08
C ASP A 6 -14.23 4.32 -4.06
N TYR A 7 -13.05 4.32 -4.74
CA TYR A 7 -12.11 5.44 -4.66
C TYR A 7 -11.56 5.84 -6.03
N GLU A 8 -11.61 7.14 -6.32
CA GLU A 8 -10.91 7.74 -7.44
C GLU A 8 -9.53 8.21 -6.97
N LEU A 9 -8.48 7.61 -7.54
CA LEU A 9 -7.08 7.86 -7.16
C LEU A 9 -6.32 8.72 -8.19
N GLY A 10 -7.01 9.18 -9.23
CA GLY A 10 -6.39 9.93 -10.31
C GLY A 10 -5.65 9.05 -11.31
N ALA A 11 -4.74 9.65 -12.08
CA ALA A 11 -4.12 8.99 -13.24
C ALA A 11 -2.80 8.28 -12.93
N ASP A 12 -2.05 8.76 -11.92
CA ASP A 12 -0.73 8.24 -11.53
C ASP A 12 -0.85 7.52 -10.20
N VAL A 13 -0.96 6.20 -10.21
CA VAL A 13 -1.20 5.41 -9.00
C VAL A 13 -0.01 4.56 -8.64
N LEU A 14 0.36 4.57 -7.36
CA LEU A 14 1.39 3.72 -6.76
C LEU A 14 0.74 2.51 -6.06
N GLU A 15 1.14 1.30 -6.43
CA GLU A 15 0.85 0.08 -5.67
C GLU A 15 2.08 -0.29 -4.83
N ILE A 16 1.89 -0.39 -3.51
CA ILE A 16 2.94 -0.70 -2.55
C ILE A 16 2.85 -2.18 -2.17
N GLY A 17 3.89 -2.96 -2.47
CA GLY A 17 3.98 -4.39 -2.20
C GLY A 17 2.97 -5.22 -3.01
N PRO A 18 3.06 -5.22 -4.35
CA PRO A 18 2.16 -5.99 -5.22
C PRO A 18 2.27 -7.51 -5.02
N GLY A 19 3.40 -7.99 -4.47
CA GLY A 19 3.70 -9.42 -4.40
C GLY A 19 3.60 -10.08 -5.78
N PRO A 20 2.83 -11.19 -5.93
CA PRO A 20 2.63 -11.84 -7.22
C PRO A 20 1.75 -11.04 -8.20
N GLY A 21 1.22 -9.87 -7.81
CA GLY A 21 0.51 -8.95 -8.68
C GLY A 21 -0.96 -9.26 -8.92
N LEU A 22 -1.64 -9.91 -7.99
CA LEU A 22 -3.08 -10.22 -8.14
C LEU A 22 -3.94 -8.95 -8.14
N ALA A 23 -3.59 -7.96 -7.33
CA ALA A 23 -4.27 -6.67 -7.33
C ALA A 23 -3.84 -5.83 -8.54
N THR A 24 -2.56 -5.89 -8.93
CA THR A 24 -2.00 -5.22 -10.12
C THR A 24 -2.81 -5.49 -11.37
N ASP A 25 -3.21 -6.75 -11.61
CA ASP A 25 -4.00 -7.14 -12.78
C ASP A 25 -5.37 -6.43 -12.88
N LEU A 26 -5.94 -6.07 -11.74
CA LEU A 26 -7.19 -5.32 -11.67
C LEU A 26 -6.96 -3.80 -11.72
N LEU A 27 -5.92 -3.34 -11.02
CA LEU A 27 -5.58 -1.92 -10.93
C LEU A 27 -5.18 -1.34 -12.29
N ARG A 28 -4.38 -2.07 -13.08
CA ARG A 28 -3.94 -1.63 -14.41
C ARG A 28 -5.07 -1.45 -15.41
N GLN A 29 -6.22 -2.09 -15.21
CA GLN A 29 -7.40 -1.91 -16.04
C GLN A 29 -8.16 -0.62 -15.71
N ARG A 30 -7.96 -0.09 -14.51
CA ARG A 30 -8.68 1.09 -14.02
C ARG A 30 -7.88 2.38 -14.14
N TYR A 31 -6.57 2.31 -13.86
CA TYR A 31 -5.73 3.49 -13.79
C TYR A 31 -4.82 3.61 -15.01
N PRO A 32 -4.72 4.80 -15.62
CA PRO A 32 -3.93 5.02 -16.85
C PRO A 32 -2.43 4.71 -16.67
N ARG A 33 -1.87 4.99 -15.51
CA ARG A 33 -0.47 4.72 -15.14
C ARG A 33 -0.41 4.10 -13.77
N LEU A 34 0.15 2.91 -13.68
CA LEU A 34 0.34 2.18 -12.44
C LEU A 34 1.83 1.92 -12.24
N THR A 35 2.36 2.38 -11.12
CA THR A 35 3.71 2.04 -10.67
C THR A 35 3.61 1.12 -9.48
N CYS A 36 4.39 0.04 -9.47
CA CYS A 36 4.49 -0.90 -8.37
C CYS A 36 5.87 -0.79 -7.73
N ILE A 37 5.96 -0.84 -6.40
CA ILE A 37 7.23 -0.98 -5.67
C ILE A 37 7.21 -2.28 -4.87
N GLU A 38 8.21 -3.15 -5.11
CA GLU A 38 8.32 -4.48 -4.50
C GLU A 38 9.75 -4.71 -3.98
N ILE A 39 9.86 -5.13 -2.71
CA ILE A 39 11.15 -5.35 -2.07
C ILE A 39 11.80 -6.67 -2.51
N ASP A 40 11.01 -7.70 -2.75
CA ASP A 40 11.52 -8.98 -3.21
C ASP A 40 11.93 -8.93 -4.68
N GLN A 41 13.22 -9.13 -4.95
CA GLN A 41 13.78 -9.05 -6.29
C GLN A 41 13.15 -10.06 -7.27
N LYS A 42 12.83 -11.27 -6.80
CA LYS A 42 12.25 -12.32 -7.67
C LYS A 42 10.83 -11.98 -8.05
N LEU A 43 10.02 -11.53 -7.08
CA LEU A 43 8.65 -11.08 -7.33
C LEU A 43 8.63 -9.85 -8.23
N ALA A 44 9.48 -8.86 -7.97
CA ALA A 44 9.61 -7.66 -8.80
C ALA A 44 9.99 -8.00 -10.24
N SER A 45 11.00 -8.86 -10.44
CA SER A 45 11.43 -9.27 -11.79
C SER A 45 10.34 -10.04 -12.53
N SER A 46 9.70 -11.01 -11.88
CA SER A 46 8.60 -11.78 -12.47
C SER A 46 7.41 -10.90 -12.83
N LEU A 47 7.05 -9.97 -11.95
CA LEU A 47 5.97 -9.01 -12.23
C LEU A 47 6.33 -8.08 -13.38
N LYS A 48 7.57 -7.58 -13.44
CA LYS A 48 8.07 -6.71 -14.51
C LYS A 48 8.00 -7.40 -15.87
N GLU A 49 8.42 -8.66 -15.97
CA GLU A 49 8.31 -9.46 -17.19
C GLU A 49 6.84 -9.64 -17.62
N ARG A 50 5.99 -10.00 -16.68
CA ARG A 50 4.56 -10.23 -16.93
C ARG A 50 3.82 -8.95 -17.35
N MET A 51 4.25 -7.79 -16.87
CA MET A 51 3.64 -6.49 -17.16
C MET A 51 4.29 -5.78 -18.36
N ALA A 52 5.28 -6.38 -19.01
CA ALA A 52 5.94 -5.78 -20.16
C ALA A 52 4.94 -5.39 -21.26
N GLY A 53 5.09 -4.18 -21.81
CA GLY A 53 4.19 -3.64 -22.85
C GLY A 53 2.82 -3.17 -22.35
N THR A 54 2.59 -3.16 -21.03
CA THR A 54 1.37 -2.61 -20.42
C THR A 54 1.61 -1.20 -19.85
N ASN A 55 0.60 -0.63 -19.20
CA ASN A 55 0.65 0.65 -18.47
C ASN A 55 1.23 0.52 -17.05
N VAL A 56 1.91 -0.58 -16.74
CA VAL A 56 2.50 -0.85 -15.42
C VAL A 56 4.01 -0.70 -15.47
N THR A 57 4.56 0.07 -14.54
CA THR A 57 6.00 0.14 -14.26
C THR A 57 6.28 -0.58 -12.95
N VAL A 58 7.29 -1.45 -12.90
CA VAL A 58 7.67 -2.17 -11.68
C VAL A 58 9.08 -1.76 -11.28
N GLU A 59 9.19 -1.22 -10.06
CA GLU A 59 10.45 -0.86 -9.41
C GLU A 59 10.74 -1.83 -8.27
N GLN A 60 11.95 -2.38 -8.25
CA GLN A 60 12.43 -3.13 -7.10
C GLN A 60 12.99 -2.14 -6.07
N GLY A 61 12.45 -2.17 -4.85
CA GLY A 61 12.84 -1.21 -3.81
C GLY A 61 12.15 -1.40 -2.49
N ASP A 62 12.67 -0.70 -1.48
CA ASP A 62 12.10 -0.67 -0.14
C ASP A 62 11.08 0.47 -0.02
N ALA A 63 9.85 0.13 0.34
CA ALA A 63 8.78 1.11 0.53
C ALA A 63 8.98 2.03 1.77
N THR A 64 9.95 1.73 2.63
CA THR A 64 10.36 2.62 3.74
C THR A 64 11.37 3.68 3.33
N ALA A 65 11.85 3.65 2.06
CA ALA A 65 12.78 4.60 1.46
C ALA A 65 12.58 4.61 -0.06
N MET A 66 11.43 5.08 -0.53
CA MET A 66 11.00 4.99 -1.93
C MET A 66 11.87 5.84 -2.86
N PRO A 67 12.33 5.30 -4.02
CA PRO A 67 13.15 6.02 -4.99
C PRO A 67 12.33 6.96 -5.90
N PHE A 68 11.26 7.52 -5.38
CA PHE A 68 10.38 8.42 -6.12
C PHE A 68 10.48 9.86 -5.60
N ALA A 69 10.25 10.82 -6.49
CA ALA A 69 10.18 12.23 -6.14
C ALA A 69 8.95 12.53 -5.25
N ASP A 70 9.02 13.61 -4.49
CA ASP A 70 7.89 14.15 -3.76
C ASP A 70 6.74 14.49 -4.72
N GLY A 71 5.53 14.13 -4.36
CA GLY A 71 4.35 14.45 -5.16
C GLY A 71 4.31 13.77 -6.54
N ALA A 72 4.95 12.61 -6.71
CA ALA A 72 4.94 11.88 -7.98
C ALA A 72 3.55 11.30 -8.32
N PHE A 73 2.79 10.87 -7.32
CA PHE A 73 1.56 10.10 -7.51
C PHE A 73 0.29 10.85 -7.09
N SER A 74 -0.79 10.63 -7.82
CA SER A 74 -2.12 11.13 -7.47
C SER A 74 -2.84 10.25 -6.44
N GLY A 75 -2.44 8.99 -6.31
CA GLY A 75 -2.97 8.06 -5.34
C GLY A 75 -2.00 6.93 -5.04
N ALA A 76 -2.18 6.28 -3.89
CA ALA A 76 -1.42 5.11 -3.48
C ALA A 76 -2.34 4.01 -2.93
N ILE A 77 -1.95 2.75 -3.15
CA ILE A 77 -2.68 1.57 -2.70
C ILE A 77 -1.72 0.60 -2.01
N SER A 78 -2.14 0.05 -0.86
CA SER A 78 -1.46 -1.05 -0.18
C SER A 78 -2.48 -2.14 0.18
N MET A 79 -2.26 -3.36 -0.29
CA MET A 79 -3.20 -4.47 -0.12
C MET A 79 -2.53 -5.65 0.58
N THR A 80 -2.88 -5.86 1.87
CA THR A 80 -2.43 -7.03 2.65
C THR A 80 -0.91 -7.17 2.67
N MET A 81 -0.19 -6.05 2.89
CA MET A 81 1.26 -5.99 2.80
C MET A 81 1.90 -5.37 4.05
N LEU A 82 1.26 -4.38 4.69
CA LEU A 82 1.86 -3.62 5.78
C LEU A 82 2.31 -4.50 6.97
N HIS A 83 1.61 -5.59 7.23
CA HIS A 83 1.97 -6.54 8.29
C HIS A 83 3.28 -7.31 8.02
N HIS A 84 3.77 -7.34 6.78
CA HIS A 84 5.09 -7.90 6.44
C HIS A 84 6.24 -6.93 6.72
N VAL A 85 5.97 -5.66 7.00
CA VAL A 85 7.00 -4.70 7.41
C VAL A 85 7.44 -5.02 8.84
N PRO A 86 8.74 -5.28 9.10
CA PRO A 86 9.19 -6.03 10.26
C PRO A 86 9.20 -5.26 11.59
N SER A 87 8.83 -3.98 11.62
CA SER A 87 8.65 -3.22 12.85
C SER A 87 7.63 -2.09 12.70
N VAL A 88 7.10 -1.60 13.82
CA VAL A 88 6.19 -0.44 13.85
C VAL A 88 6.87 0.80 13.29
N GLU A 89 8.14 1.03 13.63
CA GLU A 89 8.92 2.18 13.16
C GLU A 89 9.12 2.15 11.64
N LEU A 90 9.35 0.97 11.06
CA LEU A 90 9.45 0.82 9.61
C LEU A 90 8.10 0.98 8.92
N GLN A 91 7.02 0.49 9.54
CA GLN A 91 5.68 0.78 9.05
C GLN A 91 5.39 2.29 9.06
N ASP A 92 5.77 3.01 10.12
CA ASP A 92 5.58 4.46 10.19
C ASP A 92 6.43 5.22 9.16
N ARG A 93 7.65 4.75 8.88
CA ARG A 93 8.46 5.27 7.76
C ARG A 93 7.78 5.05 6.41
N LEU A 94 7.20 3.87 6.18
CA LEU A 94 6.43 3.60 4.96
C LEU A 94 5.23 4.56 4.84
N LEU A 95 4.50 4.81 5.94
CA LEU A 95 3.39 5.78 5.93
C LEU A 95 3.88 7.19 5.58
N ALA A 96 5.03 7.62 6.13
CA ALA A 96 5.65 8.90 5.82
C ALA A 96 6.10 8.99 4.34
N GLU A 97 6.69 7.92 3.80
CA GLU A 97 7.06 7.84 2.39
C GLU A 97 5.83 7.87 1.47
N ALA A 98 4.76 7.12 1.81
CA ALA A 98 3.50 7.18 1.08
C ALA A 98 2.92 8.61 1.07
N PHE A 99 3.02 9.31 2.21
CA PHE A 99 2.64 10.73 2.29
C PHE A 99 3.53 11.62 1.40
N ARG A 100 4.85 11.44 1.46
CA ARG A 100 5.82 12.24 0.70
C ARG A 100 5.58 12.15 -0.80
N VAL A 101 5.44 10.93 -1.31
CA VAL A 101 5.33 10.68 -2.76
C VAL A 101 3.96 11.03 -3.34
N LEU A 102 2.95 11.26 -2.52
CA LEU A 102 1.63 11.72 -2.98
C LEU A 102 1.64 13.21 -3.28
N LYS A 103 0.93 13.59 -4.36
CA LYS A 103 0.58 14.98 -4.67
C LYS A 103 -0.30 15.59 -3.58
N PRO A 104 -0.29 16.92 -3.37
CA PRO A 104 -1.34 17.57 -2.58
C PRO A 104 -2.73 17.14 -3.06
N GLY A 105 -3.62 16.81 -2.13
CA GLY A 105 -4.94 16.25 -2.42
C GLY A 105 -4.97 14.76 -2.74
N GLY A 106 -3.82 14.10 -2.89
CA GLY A 106 -3.69 12.67 -3.20
C GLY A 106 -4.24 11.79 -2.07
N VAL A 107 -4.68 10.58 -2.43
CA VAL A 107 -5.37 9.65 -1.52
C VAL A 107 -4.57 8.36 -1.37
N PHE A 108 -4.36 7.94 -0.12
CA PHE A 108 -3.81 6.64 0.23
C PHE A 108 -4.92 5.72 0.74
N VAL A 109 -5.08 4.58 0.11
CA VAL A 109 -6.09 3.59 0.47
C VAL A 109 -5.47 2.21 0.63
N GLY A 110 -6.10 1.36 1.41
CA GLY A 110 -5.64 -0.02 1.51
C GLY A 110 -6.48 -0.88 2.44
N SER A 111 -6.04 -2.11 2.55
CA SER A 111 -6.55 -3.06 3.53
C SER A 111 -5.42 -3.90 4.07
N ASP A 112 -5.57 -4.31 5.32
CA ASP A 112 -4.65 -5.26 5.92
C ASP A 112 -5.40 -6.23 6.84
N SER A 113 -4.69 -7.29 7.25
CA SER A 113 -5.24 -8.29 8.15
C SER A 113 -5.39 -7.73 9.57
N ALA A 114 -6.58 -7.87 10.15
CA ALA A 114 -6.77 -7.66 11.57
C ALA A 114 -6.29 -8.89 12.35
N VAL A 115 -5.85 -8.68 13.59
CA VAL A 115 -5.36 -9.77 14.46
C VAL A 115 -6.41 -10.88 14.56
N ASN A 116 -6.07 -12.07 14.05
CA ASN A 116 -6.87 -13.26 14.25
C ASN A 116 -5.97 -14.39 14.76
N LEU A 117 -6.41 -15.11 15.80
CA LEU A 117 -5.64 -16.19 16.42
C LEU A 117 -5.24 -17.29 15.42
N LYS A 118 -6.07 -17.53 14.38
CA LYS A 118 -5.76 -18.45 13.27
C LYS A 118 -4.62 -17.93 12.40
N PHE A 119 -4.50 -16.63 12.22
CA PHE A 119 -3.47 -15.99 11.42
C PHE A 119 -2.08 -16.14 12.07
N ARG A 120 -1.99 -16.06 13.42
CA ARG A 120 -0.74 -16.30 14.17
C ARG A 120 -0.21 -17.73 14.02
N LEU A 121 -1.08 -18.72 13.80
CA LEU A 121 -0.70 -20.14 13.64
C LEU A 121 -0.12 -20.45 12.26
N TYR A 122 -0.51 -19.72 11.20
CA TYR A 122 0.00 -19.93 9.84
C TYR A 122 1.37 -19.28 9.59
N HIS A 123 1.82 -18.35 10.46
CA HIS A 123 3.02 -17.54 10.26
C HIS A 123 4.03 -17.68 11.40
N VAL A 124 4.15 -18.88 11.99
CA VAL A 124 5.02 -19.16 13.16
C VAL A 124 6.52 -18.90 12.88
N PHE A 125 6.92 -18.71 11.62
CA PHE A 125 8.31 -18.44 11.21
C PHE A 125 8.50 -17.15 10.41
N ASP A 126 7.46 -16.31 10.30
CA ASP A 126 7.53 -15.04 9.56
C ASP A 126 7.52 -13.86 10.54
N THR A 127 8.40 -12.87 10.29
CA THR A 127 8.48 -11.67 11.13
C THR A 127 7.30 -10.75 10.79
N MET A 128 6.15 -11.04 11.38
CA MET A 128 4.93 -10.25 11.14
C MET A 128 4.65 -9.30 12.28
N VAL A 129 4.53 -8.03 11.95
CA VAL A 129 4.07 -6.98 12.87
C VAL A 129 2.64 -6.61 12.50
N VAL A 130 1.70 -7.22 13.20
CA VAL A 130 0.27 -7.00 12.96
C VAL A 130 -0.12 -5.58 13.36
N ILE A 131 -0.91 -4.94 12.51
CA ILE A 131 -1.40 -3.59 12.73
C ILE A 131 -2.65 -3.64 13.60
N ASP A 132 -2.66 -2.84 14.66
CA ASP A 132 -3.87 -2.59 15.44
C ASP A 132 -4.71 -1.52 14.75
N PRO A 133 -5.91 -1.84 14.24
CA PRO A 133 -6.75 -0.88 13.55
C PRO A 133 -7.17 0.32 14.42
N GLY A 134 -7.30 0.11 15.74
CA GLY A 134 -7.69 1.16 16.69
C GLY A 134 -6.66 2.28 16.81
N SER A 135 -5.39 1.98 16.65
CA SER A 135 -4.29 2.96 16.68
C SER A 135 -3.87 3.43 15.28
N PHE A 136 -4.24 2.72 14.23
CA PHE A 136 -3.73 2.98 12.87
C PHE A 136 -4.14 4.35 12.31
N ALA A 137 -5.34 4.84 12.66
CA ALA A 137 -5.76 6.18 12.28
C ALA A 137 -4.81 7.26 12.80
N LYS A 138 -4.39 7.17 14.07
CA LYS A 138 -3.43 8.10 14.66
C LYS A 138 -2.05 8.04 14.01
N ARG A 139 -1.63 6.87 13.55
CA ARG A 139 -0.36 6.70 12.83
C ARG A 139 -0.40 7.36 11.46
N LEU A 140 -1.51 7.25 10.73
CA LEU A 140 -1.73 7.97 9.46
C LEU A 140 -1.74 9.48 9.68
N GLU A 141 -2.43 9.96 10.73
CA GLU A 141 -2.45 11.39 11.10
C GLU A 141 -1.04 11.89 11.48
N ALA A 142 -0.28 11.09 12.22
CA ALA A 142 1.12 11.41 12.57
C ALA A 142 2.04 11.50 11.36
N ALA A 143 1.76 10.73 10.28
CA ALA A 143 2.46 10.85 9.00
C ALA A 143 2.04 12.09 8.18
N GLY A 144 1.05 12.86 8.62
CA GLY A 144 0.59 14.10 7.98
C GLY A 144 -0.74 13.98 7.22
N PHE A 145 -1.34 12.80 7.16
CA PHE A 145 -2.61 12.61 6.47
C PHE A 145 -3.79 13.24 7.23
N THR A 146 -4.79 13.63 6.48
CA THR A 146 -6.10 14.12 6.96
C THR A 146 -7.22 13.28 6.37
N ASP A 147 -8.48 13.54 6.75
CA ASP A 147 -9.65 12.76 6.29
C ASP A 147 -9.45 11.26 6.46
N VAL A 148 -8.85 10.87 7.59
CA VAL A 148 -8.50 9.48 7.87
C VAL A 148 -9.76 8.71 8.27
N ALA A 149 -9.97 7.58 7.61
CA ALA A 149 -11.02 6.64 7.93
C ALA A 149 -10.45 5.21 8.00
N VAL A 150 -10.63 4.56 9.13
CA VAL A 150 -10.29 3.15 9.32
C VAL A 150 -11.59 2.40 9.64
N ARG A 151 -11.86 1.33 8.91
CA ARG A 151 -13.06 0.51 9.09
C ARG A 151 -12.68 -0.95 9.27
N GLU A 152 -13.04 -1.50 10.41
CA GLU A 152 -12.83 -2.92 10.70
C GLU A 152 -13.90 -3.79 10.04
N GLY A 153 -13.49 -5.00 9.67
CA GLY A 153 -14.33 -6.05 9.12
C GLY A 153 -13.96 -7.42 9.70
N LYS A 154 -14.58 -8.47 9.21
CA LYS A 154 -14.27 -9.84 9.64
C LYS A 154 -12.85 -10.23 9.20
N GLY A 155 -11.87 -10.17 10.12
CA GLY A 155 -10.49 -10.60 9.90
C GLY A 155 -9.60 -9.67 9.09
N ALA A 156 -10.07 -8.48 8.73
CA ALA A 156 -9.32 -7.46 8.03
C ALA A 156 -9.86 -6.07 8.36
N PHE A 157 -9.04 -5.05 8.16
CA PHE A 157 -9.49 -3.66 8.18
C PHE A 157 -9.20 -2.97 6.85
N ARG A 158 -9.85 -1.85 6.63
CA ARG A 158 -9.70 -0.99 5.45
C ARG A 158 -9.38 0.41 5.91
N PHE A 159 -8.58 1.12 5.15
CA PHE A 159 -8.28 2.51 5.46
C PHE A 159 -8.32 3.40 4.22
N ARG A 160 -8.57 4.66 4.46
CA ARG A 160 -8.43 5.76 3.54
C ARG A 160 -7.84 6.95 4.29
N ALA A 161 -6.91 7.64 3.67
CA ALA A 161 -6.30 8.84 4.20
C ALA A 161 -5.99 9.80 3.03
N LYS A 162 -6.04 11.11 3.26
CA LYS A 162 -5.82 12.13 2.23
C LYS A 162 -4.64 13.02 2.61
N LYS A 163 -3.75 13.28 1.65
CA LYS A 163 -2.77 14.35 1.79
C LYS A 163 -3.48 15.70 1.65
N PRO A 164 -3.27 16.66 2.56
CA PRO A 164 -3.81 18.02 2.41
C PRO A 164 -3.46 18.64 1.04
N ALA A 165 -4.32 19.57 0.59
CA ALA A 165 -4.12 20.31 -0.65
C ALA A 165 -3.00 21.35 -0.51
#